data_2aaca0682c8759700ca7f2b29342a5fa
#
_entry.id   2aaca0682c8759700ca7f2b29342a5fa
#
_cell.length_a   1.000
_cell.length_b   1.000
_cell.length_c   1.000
_cell.angle_alpha   90.00
_cell.angle_beta   90.00
_cell.angle_gamma   90.00
#
_symmetry.space_group_name_H-M   'P 1'
#
loop_
_entity.id
_entity.type
_entity.pdbx_description
1 polymer ?
#
loop_
_entity_poly.entity_id
_entity_poly.type
_entity_poly.pdbx_seq_one_letter_code
_entity_poly.pdbx_strand_id
1 'polypeptide(L)'
;VDGVDFSVAKGICFGLLGPNGAGKTTTIEMMEGMVKPTSGEILYKGEPIGERFRREAGIQFQSTALQDFLTVRENLKFFSSLYPKSLPMQTLIDMCRLQDYLDRDARKLSGGQRQRMLLALALVNDPDVVFLDEPTTGLDPQARLNFWELVNTIKARHKTVLLTTHYMEEAYNLCDEIAIMDHGKIIAHGSPDELLFEHFQDVIIELPARDFPAAAQHLPHRILDKVNSSVQITTKDVNATLSQLMQYGASLAGLQVRPRTLEDLFLELTGKELRA
;
A
#
# COMPACT_ATOMS: atom_id res chain seq x y z
N VAL A 1 8.19 -6.85 -16.63
CA VAL A 1 8.07 -7.98 -15.70
C VAL A 1 8.92 -9.11 -16.22
N ASP A 2 9.75 -9.69 -15.38
CA ASP A 2 10.78 -10.65 -15.75
C ASP A 2 10.67 -11.93 -14.91
N GLY A 3 9.61 -12.72 -15.19
CA GLY A 3 9.35 -13.98 -14.52
C GLY A 3 9.00 -13.81 -13.05
N VAL A 4 7.72 -13.60 -12.75
CA VAL A 4 7.21 -13.53 -11.38
C VAL A 4 6.24 -14.68 -11.14
N ASP A 5 6.42 -15.38 -10.02
CA ASP A 5 5.55 -16.46 -9.56
C ASP A 5 5.11 -16.18 -8.14
N PHE A 6 3.81 -16.05 -7.93
CA PHE A 6 3.23 -15.90 -6.60
C PHE A 6 1.76 -16.31 -6.60
N SER A 7 1.21 -16.53 -5.44
CA SER A 7 -0.21 -16.82 -5.24
C SER A 7 -0.79 -15.94 -4.15
N VAL A 8 -2.07 -15.62 -4.26
CA VAL A 8 -2.80 -14.83 -3.29
C VAL A 8 -3.88 -15.68 -2.67
N ALA A 9 -3.85 -15.83 -1.36
CA ALA A 9 -4.86 -16.59 -0.63
C ALA A 9 -6.21 -15.86 -0.64
N LYS A 10 -7.29 -16.65 -0.52
CA LYS A 10 -8.64 -16.07 -0.45
C LYS A 10 -8.85 -15.32 0.86
N GLY A 11 -9.43 -14.13 0.78
CA GLY A 11 -9.88 -13.36 1.95
C GLY A 11 -8.80 -12.55 2.64
N ILE A 12 -7.62 -12.44 2.05
CA ILE A 12 -6.52 -11.59 2.54
C ILE A 12 -6.41 -10.28 1.74
N CYS A 13 -5.70 -9.31 2.29
CA CYS A 13 -5.16 -8.19 1.55
C CYS A 13 -3.71 -8.47 1.16
N PHE A 14 -3.45 -8.51 -0.13
CA PHE A 14 -2.13 -8.71 -0.70
C PHE A 14 -1.60 -7.41 -1.28
N GLY A 15 -0.41 -7.00 -0.86
CA GLY A 15 0.24 -5.78 -1.32
C GLY A 15 1.35 -6.05 -2.33
N LEU A 16 1.32 -5.37 -3.47
CA LEU A 16 2.42 -5.36 -4.42
C LEU A 16 3.17 -4.03 -4.32
N LEU A 17 4.36 -4.06 -3.74
CA LEU A 17 5.17 -2.92 -3.39
C LEU A 17 6.36 -2.76 -4.32
N GLY A 18 6.90 -1.56 -4.38
CA GLY A 18 8.12 -1.28 -5.13
C GLY A 18 8.16 0.13 -5.70
N PRO A 19 9.31 0.56 -6.22
CA PRO A 19 9.46 1.89 -6.79
C PRO A 19 8.71 2.04 -8.10
N ASN A 20 8.59 3.27 -8.58
CA ASN A 20 8.06 3.54 -9.92
C ASN A 20 8.94 2.83 -10.96
N GLY A 21 8.29 2.14 -11.91
CA GLY A 21 8.97 1.35 -12.94
C GLY A 21 9.39 -0.07 -12.50
N ALA A 22 9.10 -0.51 -11.26
CA ALA A 22 9.38 -1.87 -10.82
C ALA A 22 8.56 -2.96 -11.54
N GLY A 23 7.47 -2.59 -12.22
CA GLY A 23 6.59 -3.53 -12.93
C GLY A 23 5.26 -3.81 -12.21
N LYS A 24 4.95 -3.12 -11.11
CA LYS A 24 3.71 -3.31 -10.33
C LYS A 24 2.45 -3.17 -11.18
N THR A 25 2.27 -2.01 -11.81
CA THR A 25 1.10 -1.73 -12.66
C THR A 25 0.97 -2.74 -13.78
N THR A 26 2.05 -3.07 -14.49
CA THR A 26 2.02 -4.09 -15.55
C THR A 26 1.63 -5.47 -15.01
N THR A 27 2.08 -5.84 -13.81
CA THR A 27 1.70 -7.10 -13.18
C THR A 27 0.21 -7.12 -12.84
N ILE A 28 -0.30 -6.04 -12.25
CA ILE A 28 -1.73 -5.90 -11.95
C ILE A 28 -2.57 -5.90 -13.23
N GLU A 29 -2.20 -5.14 -14.27
CA GLU A 29 -2.91 -5.12 -15.56
C GLU A 29 -2.97 -6.52 -16.20
N MET A 30 -1.92 -7.32 -16.06
CA MET A 30 -1.95 -8.72 -16.50
C MET A 30 -2.92 -9.55 -15.65
N MET A 31 -2.93 -9.38 -14.32
CA MET A 31 -3.86 -10.08 -13.42
C MET A 31 -5.31 -9.66 -13.62
N GLU A 32 -5.56 -8.42 -13.99
CA GLU A 32 -6.87 -7.89 -14.37
C GLU A 32 -7.34 -8.39 -15.75
N GLY A 33 -6.44 -9.01 -16.52
CA GLY A 33 -6.72 -9.46 -17.88
C GLY A 33 -6.71 -8.36 -18.94
N MET A 34 -6.17 -7.19 -18.62
CA MET A 34 -6.03 -6.05 -19.53
C MET A 34 -4.86 -6.24 -20.50
N VAL A 35 -3.78 -6.83 -20.01
CA VAL A 35 -2.56 -7.14 -20.79
C VAL A 35 -2.31 -8.64 -20.74
N LYS A 36 -1.94 -9.23 -21.88
CA LYS A 36 -1.54 -10.65 -21.92
C LYS A 36 -0.07 -10.80 -21.55
N PRO A 37 0.29 -11.75 -20.67
CA PRO A 37 1.70 -12.07 -20.43
C PRO A 37 2.34 -12.62 -21.70
N THR A 38 3.62 -12.34 -21.90
CA THR A 38 4.40 -12.89 -23.03
C THR A 38 4.57 -14.42 -22.89
N SER A 39 4.67 -14.91 -21.66
CA SER A 39 4.75 -16.33 -21.30
C SER A 39 4.17 -16.53 -19.88
N GLY A 40 3.89 -17.77 -19.52
CA GLY A 40 3.23 -18.11 -18.27
C GLY A 40 1.72 -18.00 -18.34
N GLU A 41 1.07 -18.17 -17.21
CA GLU A 41 -0.39 -18.14 -17.09
C GLU A 41 -0.83 -17.44 -15.80
N ILE A 42 -2.05 -16.92 -15.83
CA ILE A 42 -2.68 -16.32 -14.65
C ILE A 42 -3.97 -17.07 -14.37
N LEU A 43 -4.06 -17.61 -13.17
CA LEU A 43 -5.18 -18.41 -12.73
C LEU A 43 -6.03 -17.69 -11.70
N TYR A 44 -7.33 -17.76 -11.86
CA TYR A 44 -8.32 -17.34 -10.87
C TYR A 44 -9.08 -18.55 -10.37
N LYS A 45 -8.96 -18.86 -9.07
CA LYS A 45 -9.57 -20.06 -8.46
C LYS A 45 -9.19 -21.36 -9.21
N GLY A 46 -7.95 -21.46 -9.69
CA GLY A 46 -7.41 -22.62 -10.41
C GLY A 46 -7.76 -22.69 -11.89
N GLU A 47 -8.48 -21.73 -12.44
CA GLU A 47 -8.86 -21.66 -13.86
C GLU A 47 -8.24 -20.43 -14.52
N PRO A 48 -7.87 -20.47 -15.81
CA PRO A 48 -7.43 -19.29 -16.53
C PRO A 48 -8.44 -18.14 -16.42
N ILE A 49 -7.94 -16.90 -16.31
CA ILE A 49 -8.83 -15.74 -16.22
C ILE A 49 -9.77 -15.67 -17.43
N GLY A 50 -11.07 -15.50 -17.16
CA GLY A 50 -12.13 -15.54 -18.16
C GLY A 50 -13.41 -14.88 -17.68
N GLU A 51 -14.57 -15.36 -18.15
CA GLU A 51 -15.88 -14.78 -17.79
C GLU A 51 -16.17 -14.81 -16.29
N ARG A 52 -15.78 -15.90 -15.60
CA ARG A 52 -15.96 -16.06 -14.16
C ARG A 52 -15.21 -14.94 -13.42
N PHE A 53 -13.95 -14.73 -13.76
CA PHE A 53 -13.14 -13.65 -13.19
C PHE A 53 -13.81 -12.29 -13.41
N ARG A 54 -14.26 -11.98 -14.64
CA ARG A 54 -14.90 -10.69 -14.95
C ARG A 54 -16.18 -10.41 -14.15
N ARG A 55 -16.89 -11.46 -13.74
CA ARG A 55 -18.09 -11.35 -12.90
C ARG A 55 -17.77 -11.21 -11.41
N GLU A 56 -16.68 -11.82 -10.97
CA GLU A 56 -16.31 -11.92 -9.57
C GLU A 56 -15.18 -10.95 -9.16
N ALA A 57 -14.63 -10.18 -10.11
CA ALA A 57 -13.62 -9.16 -9.86
C ALA A 57 -14.22 -7.76 -9.85
N GLY A 58 -13.70 -6.91 -8.96
CA GLY A 58 -13.91 -5.47 -8.93
C GLY A 58 -12.57 -4.76 -9.12
N ILE A 59 -12.51 -3.75 -9.97
CA ILE A 59 -11.27 -3.06 -10.30
C ILE A 59 -11.45 -1.56 -10.08
N GLN A 60 -10.60 -0.99 -9.24
CA GLN A 60 -10.44 0.45 -9.09
C GLN A 60 -9.16 0.87 -9.80
N PHE A 61 -9.27 1.41 -10.99
CA PHE A 61 -8.14 1.92 -11.74
C PHE A 61 -7.58 3.22 -11.13
N GLN A 62 -6.29 3.45 -11.29
CA GLN A 62 -5.64 4.69 -10.89
C GLN A 62 -6.31 5.93 -11.53
N SER A 63 -6.72 5.82 -12.80
CA SER A 63 -7.50 6.84 -13.50
C SER A 63 -8.74 6.21 -14.12
N THR A 64 -9.90 6.46 -13.53
CA THR A 64 -11.18 6.06 -14.12
C THR A 64 -11.81 7.27 -14.80
N ALA A 65 -12.03 7.19 -16.11
CA ALA A 65 -12.84 8.14 -16.84
C ALA A 65 -14.31 7.95 -16.43
N LEU A 66 -14.81 8.84 -15.58
CA LEU A 66 -16.22 8.88 -15.22
C LEU A 66 -16.98 9.62 -16.31
N GLN A 67 -18.25 9.27 -16.46
CA GLN A 67 -19.15 10.03 -17.34
C GLN A 67 -19.30 11.45 -16.79
N ASP A 68 -19.06 12.44 -17.64
CA ASP A 68 -19.22 13.85 -17.28
C ASP A 68 -20.68 14.16 -16.89
N PHE A 69 -20.82 15.09 -15.95
CA PHE A 69 -22.10 15.61 -15.46
C PHE A 69 -22.99 14.64 -14.67
N LEU A 70 -22.55 13.41 -14.43
CA LEU A 70 -23.29 12.49 -13.55
C LEU A 70 -22.96 12.74 -12.08
N THR A 71 -23.99 12.68 -11.24
CA THR A 71 -23.87 12.65 -9.79
C THR A 71 -23.29 11.31 -9.32
N VAL A 72 -22.85 11.25 -8.07
CA VAL A 72 -22.42 9.98 -7.45
C VAL A 72 -23.50 8.92 -7.55
N ARG A 73 -24.76 9.28 -7.25
CA ARG A 73 -25.93 8.40 -7.32
C ARG A 73 -26.16 7.86 -8.74
N GLU A 74 -26.04 8.71 -9.74
CA GLU A 74 -26.24 8.32 -11.14
C GLU A 74 -25.12 7.40 -11.62
N ASN A 75 -23.87 7.68 -11.24
CA ASN A 75 -22.75 6.76 -11.51
C ASN A 75 -22.99 5.38 -10.88
N LEU A 76 -23.38 5.31 -9.60
CA LEU A 76 -23.70 4.04 -8.94
C LEU A 76 -24.83 3.29 -9.66
N LYS A 77 -25.90 3.98 -10.07
CA LYS A 77 -27.00 3.39 -10.85
C LYS A 77 -26.52 2.85 -12.19
N PHE A 78 -25.75 3.65 -12.90
CA PHE A 78 -25.21 3.27 -14.21
C PHE A 78 -24.36 2.00 -14.11
N PHE A 79 -23.36 2.01 -13.22
CA PHE A 79 -22.47 0.84 -13.05
C PHE A 79 -23.25 -0.40 -12.53
N SER A 80 -24.21 -0.21 -11.62
CA SER A 80 -25.07 -1.32 -11.18
C SER A 80 -25.87 -1.96 -12.32
N SER A 81 -26.27 -1.19 -13.32
CA SER A 81 -27.03 -1.69 -14.48
C SER A 81 -26.19 -2.54 -15.44
N LEU A 82 -24.86 -2.48 -15.35
CA LEU A 82 -23.96 -3.27 -16.21
C LEU A 82 -23.84 -4.73 -15.77
N TYR A 83 -24.28 -5.05 -14.55
CA TYR A 83 -24.18 -6.38 -13.99
C TYR A 83 -25.55 -7.02 -13.81
N PRO A 84 -25.68 -8.34 -14.08
CA PRO A 84 -26.94 -9.07 -13.84
C PRO A 84 -27.36 -9.07 -12.36
N LYS A 85 -26.38 -9.00 -11.46
CA LYS A 85 -26.55 -8.91 -10.01
C LYS A 85 -25.59 -7.85 -9.45
N SER A 86 -26.14 -6.96 -8.65
CA SER A 86 -25.38 -5.91 -7.97
C SER A 86 -25.75 -5.85 -6.49
N LEU A 87 -24.84 -5.30 -5.67
CA LEU A 87 -25.16 -4.97 -4.28
C LEU A 87 -26.29 -3.92 -4.23
N PRO A 88 -27.15 -3.99 -3.21
CA PRO A 88 -28.10 -2.92 -2.96
C PRO A 88 -27.39 -1.57 -2.84
N MET A 89 -27.94 -0.54 -3.50
CA MET A 89 -27.32 0.79 -3.51
C MET A 89 -27.07 1.32 -2.07
N GLN A 90 -28.01 1.09 -1.15
CA GLN A 90 -27.83 1.54 0.23
C GLN A 90 -26.63 0.88 0.88
N THR A 91 -26.36 -0.38 0.60
CA THR A 91 -25.17 -1.10 1.10
C THR A 91 -23.88 -0.44 0.62
N LEU A 92 -23.79 -0.06 -0.66
CA LEU A 92 -22.63 0.64 -1.22
C LEU A 92 -22.46 2.03 -0.60
N ILE A 93 -23.56 2.75 -0.43
CA ILE A 93 -23.58 4.07 0.21
C ILE A 93 -23.02 3.99 1.62
N ASP A 94 -23.51 3.04 2.42
CA ASP A 94 -23.12 2.89 3.81
C ASP A 94 -21.67 2.40 3.93
N MET A 95 -21.28 1.41 3.15
CA MET A 95 -19.92 0.87 3.14
C MET A 95 -18.88 1.93 2.79
N CYS A 96 -19.14 2.74 1.77
CA CYS A 96 -18.18 3.72 1.26
C CYS A 96 -18.41 5.14 1.81
N ARG A 97 -19.37 5.31 2.74
CA ARG A 97 -19.66 6.59 3.42
C ARG A 97 -19.93 7.70 2.40
N LEU A 98 -20.92 7.49 1.51
CA LEU A 98 -21.22 8.40 0.39
C LEU A 98 -22.37 9.34 0.67
N GLN A 99 -23.06 9.23 1.82
CA GLN A 99 -24.33 9.89 2.16
C GLN A 99 -24.33 11.39 1.88
N ASP A 100 -23.27 12.09 2.26
CA ASP A 100 -23.22 13.56 2.28
C ASP A 100 -23.06 14.20 0.90
N TYR A 101 -22.78 13.39 -0.13
CA TYR A 101 -22.47 13.92 -1.49
C TYR A 101 -23.03 13.09 -2.63
N LEU A 102 -24.05 12.27 -2.36
CA LEU A 102 -24.70 11.40 -3.37
C LEU A 102 -25.22 12.17 -4.59
N ASP A 103 -25.78 13.35 -4.39
CA ASP A 103 -26.37 14.17 -5.44
C ASP A 103 -25.39 15.25 -5.96
N ARG A 104 -24.11 15.14 -5.59
CA ARG A 104 -23.04 16.01 -6.09
C ARG A 104 -22.47 15.46 -7.40
N ASP A 105 -22.20 16.35 -8.36
CA ASP A 105 -21.45 16.04 -9.60
C ASP A 105 -20.10 15.42 -9.25
N ALA A 106 -19.76 14.28 -9.86
CA ALA A 106 -18.53 13.53 -9.58
C ALA A 106 -17.25 14.33 -9.80
N ARG A 107 -17.26 15.34 -10.68
CA ARG A 107 -16.13 16.23 -10.93
C ARG A 107 -15.85 17.23 -9.80
N LYS A 108 -16.85 17.47 -8.95
CA LYS A 108 -16.78 18.42 -7.83
C LYS A 108 -16.43 17.74 -6.50
N LEU A 109 -16.07 16.46 -6.53
CA LEU A 109 -15.65 15.71 -5.35
C LEU A 109 -14.22 16.07 -4.97
N SER A 110 -13.95 16.08 -3.65
CA SER A 110 -12.56 16.07 -3.18
C SER A 110 -11.86 14.75 -3.56
N GLY A 111 -10.52 14.72 -3.52
CA GLY A 111 -9.76 13.50 -3.82
C GLY A 111 -10.25 12.29 -3.02
N GLY A 112 -10.39 12.42 -1.70
CA GLY A 112 -10.90 11.35 -0.84
C GLY A 112 -12.35 10.97 -1.11
N GLN A 113 -13.24 11.93 -1.44
CA GLN A 113 -14.61 11.63 -1.85
C GLN A 113 -14.64 10.86 -3.17
N ARG A 114 -13.81 11.27 -4.13
CA ARG A 114 -13.67 10.58 -5.41
C ARG A 114 -13.17 9.15 -5.23
N GLN A 115 -12.14 8.91 -4.43
CA GLN A 115 -11.61 7.57 -4.17
C GLN A 115 -12.65 6.65 -3.52
N ARG A 116 -13.43 7.16 -2.56
CA ARG A 116 -14.54 6.40 -1.95
C ARG A 116 -15.63 6.03 -2.95
N MET A 117 -15.95 6.94 -3.87
CA MET A 117 -16.89 6.64 -4.96
C MET A 117 -16.31 5.59 -5.92
N LEU A 118 -15.05 5.71 -6.34
CA LEU A 118 -14.40 4.72 -7.21
C LEU A 118 -14.36 3.33 -6.57
N LEU A 119 -14.07 3.26 -5.28
CA LEU A 119 -14.14 2.02 -4.50
C LEU A 119 -15.57 1.44 -4.52
N ALA A 120 -16.59 2.28 -4.31
CA ALA A 120 -17.97 1.82 -4.37
C ALA A 120 -18.34 1.26 -5.76
N LEU A 121 -17.83 1.88 -6.84
CA LEU A 121 -18.03 1.37 -8.20
C LEU A 121 -17.35 0.02 -8.43
N ALA A 122 -16.15 -0.18 -7.87
CA ALA A 122 -15.47 -1.46 -7.91
C ALA A 122 -16.17 -2.57 -7.10
N LEU A 123 -17.02 -2.20 -6.14
CA LEU A 123 -17.78 -3.14 -5.29
C LEU A 123 -19.18 -3.45 -5.79
N VAL A 124 -19.63 -2.81 -6.86
CA VAL A 124 -21.03 -2.89 -7.35
C VAL A 124 -21.50 -4.31 -7.57
N ASN A 125 -20.68 -5.16 -8.18
CA ASN A 125 -21.00 -6.55 -8.52
C ASN A 125 -20.82 -7.55 -7.36
N ASP A 126 -20.60 -7.07 -6.13
CA ASP A 126 -20.27 -7.92 -4.96
C ASP A 126 -19.05 -8.84 -5.21
N PRO A 127 -17.92 -8.30 -5.64
CA PRO A 127 -16.81 -9.10 -6.12
C PRO A 127 -16.20 -9.97 -5.02
N ASP A 128 -15.58 -11.10 -5.40
CA ASP A 128 -14.78 -11.94 -4.51
C ASP A 128 -13.34 -11.41 -4.37
N VAL A 129 -12.86 -10.72 -5.41
CA VAL A 129 -11.54 -10.08 -5.45
C VAL A 129 -11.64 -8.63 -5.90
N VAL A 130 -10.95 -7.74 -5.22
CA VAL A 130 -10.92 -6.30 -5.51
C VAL A 130 -9.48 -5.87 -5.78
N PHE A 131 -9.26 -5.25 -6.93
CA PHE A 131 -7.98 -4.65 -7.31
C PHE A 131 -8.02 -3.15 -7.01
N LEU A 132 -6.99 -2.65 -6.34
CA LEU A 132 -6.83 -1.25 -5.97
C LEU A 132 -5.45 -0.77 -6.42
N ASP A 133 -5.39 -0.03 -7.53
CA ASP A 133 -4.12 0.47 -8.05
C ASP A 133 -3.84 1.87 -7.47
N GLU A 134 -2.85 1.95 -6.59
CA GLU A 134 -2.40 3.14 -5.87
C GLU A 134 -3.55 4.01 -5.30
N PRO A 135 -4.48 3.43 -4.54
CA PRO A 135 -5.78 4.05 -4.24
C PRO A 135 -5.69 5.30 -3.36
N THR A 136 -4.59 5.50 -2.65
CA THR A 136 -4.43 6.64 -1.74
C THR A 136 -3.44 7.70 -2.23
N THR A 137 -2.92 7.54 -3.45
CA THR A 137 -2.00 8.51 -4.04
C THR A 137 -2.67 9.87 -4.18
N GLY A 138 -1.98 10.91 -3.66
CA GLY A 138 -2.47 12.28 -3.67
C GLY A 138 -3.55 12.61 -2.62
N LEU A 139 -3.86 11.69 -1.71
CA LEU A 139 -4.76 11.96 -0.58
C LEU A 139 -4.00 12.63 0.57
N ASP A 140 -4.70 13.51 1.28
CA ASP A 140 -4.23 14.00 2.57
C ASP A 140 -4.21 12.87 3.63
N PRO A 141 -3.44 13.01 4.74
CA PRO A 141 -3.29 11.95 5.74
C PRO A 141 -4.64 11.47 6.32
N GLN A 142 -5.58 12.37 6.58
CA GLN A 142 -6.88 12.00 7.14
C GLN A 142 -7.73 11.22 6.12
N ALA A 143 -7.73 11.64 4.86
CA ALA A 143 -8.45 10.94 3.79
C ALA A 143 -7.86 9.54 3.56
N ARG A 144 -6.52 9.37 3.69
CA ARG A 144 -5.84 8.09 3.62
C ARG A 144 -6.28 7.15 4.74
N LEU A 145 -6.25 7.60 6.00
CA LEU A 145 -6.71 6.80 7.13
C LEU A 145 -8.18 6.37 6.98
N ASN A 146 -9.05 7.29 6.56
CA ASN A 146 -10.44 6.97 6.29
C ASN A 146 -10.60 5.92 5.17
N PHE A 147 -9.74 5.96 4.16
CA PHE A 147 -9.75 4.96 3.08
C PHE A 147 -9.29 3.58 3.59
N TRP A 148 -8.26 3.53 4.44
CA TRP A 148 -7.81 2.29 5.07
C TRP A 148 -8.90 1.61 5.90
N GLU A 149 -9.71 2.38 6.64
CA GLU A 149 -10.86 1.83 7.36
C GLU A 149 -11.88 1.16 6.43
N LEU A 150 -12.09 1.73 5.22
CA LEU A 150 -12.98 1.11 4.22
C LEU A 150 -12.40 -0.19 3.69
N VAL A 151 -11.10 -0.23 3.38
CA VAL A 151 -10.43 -1.48 2.95
C VAL A 151 -10.54 -2.54 4.04
N ASN A 152 -10.32 -2.19 5.30
CA ASN A 152 -10.51 -3.12 6.42
C ASN A 152 -11.96 -3.63 6.55
N THR A 153 -12.94 -2.78 6.26
CA THR A 153 -14.37 -3.20 6.21
C THR A 153 -14.62 -4.23 5.10
N ILE A 154 -13.95 -4.10 3.95
CA ILE A 154 -14.02 -5.04 2.83
C ILE A 154 -13.35 -6.36 3.22
N LYS A 155 -12.16 -6.32 3.83
CA LYS A 155 -11.46 -7.50 4.36
C LYS A 155 -12.34 -8.27 5.36
N ALA A 156 -12.99 -7.56 6.29
CA ALA A 156 -13.88 -8.17 7.29
C ALA A 156 -15.07 -8.92 6.67
N ARG A 157 -15.40 -8.66 5.40
CA ARG A 157 -16.38 -9.41 4.62
C ARG A 157 -15.79 -10.60 3.85
N HIS A 158 -14.55 -11.00 4.18
CA HIS A 158 -13.82 -12.08 3.53
C HIS A 158 -13.58 -11.89 2.02
N LYS A 159 -13.56 -10.65 1.57
CA LYS A 159 -13.15 -10.30 0.20
C LYS A 159 -11.62 -10.31 0.09
N THR A 160 -11.10 -10.81 -1.01
CA THR A 160 -9.66 -10.70 -1.30
C THR A 160 -9.38 -9.31 -1.87
N VAL A 161 -8.35 -8.65 -1.38
CA VAL A 161 -7.93 -7.34 -1.88
C VAL A 161 -6.51 -7.45 -2.42
N LEU A 162 -6.30 -7.01 -3.65
CA LEU A 162 -4.96 -6.80 -4.21
C LEU A 162 -4.72 -5.30 -4.31
N LEU A 163 -3.65 -4.86 -3.69
CA LEU A 163 -3.31 -3.45 -3.56
C LEU A 163 -1.93 -3.19 -4.13
N THR A 164 -1.79 -2.22 -5.04
CA THR A 164 -0.48 -1.65 -5.33
C THR A 164 -0.27 -0.40 -4.53
N THR A 165 0.92 -0.21 -4.04
CA THR A 165 1.32 1.02 -3.36
C THR A 165 2.83 1.23 -3.39
N HIS A 166 3.24 2.46 -3.28
CA HIS A 166 4.61 2.85 -2.97
C HIS A 166 4.75 3.38 -1.53
N TYR A 167 3.63 3.44 -0.78
CA TYR A 167 3.63 3.81 0.64
C TYR A 167 3.80 2.56 1.51
N MET A 168 4.95 2.42 2.14
CA MET A 168 5.26 1.26 3.00
C MET A 168 4.37 1.20 4.23
N GLU A 169 3.97 2.36 4.77
CA GLU A 169 3.02 2.45 5.87
C GLU A 169 1.64 1.88 5.50
N GLU A 170 1.17 2.14 4.28
CA GLU A 170 -0.09 1.58 3.79
C GLU A 170 -0.03 0.06 3.71
N ALA A 171 1.03 -0.47 3.14
CA ALA A 171 1.24 -1.90 3.04
C ALA A 171 1.32 -2.57 4.41
N TYR A 172 2.04 -1.97 5.35
CA TYR A 172 2.17 -2.49 6.72
C TYR A 172 0.83 -2.54 7.46
N ASN A 173 -0.02 -1.50 7.29
CA ASN A 173 -1.29 -1.40 8.01
C ASN A 173 -2.43 -2.20 7.38
N LEU A 174 -2.40 -2.45 6.07
CA LEU A 174 -3.52 -3.08 5.36
C LEU A 174 -3.26 -4.52 4.96
N CYS A 175 -2.03 -4.84 4.55
CA CYS A 175 -1.74 -6.11 3.89
C CYS A 175 -1.41 -7.20 4.90
N ASP A 176 -1.97 -8.38 4.66
CA ASP A 176 -1.66 -9.60 5.40
C ASP A 176 -0.40 -10.26 4.83
N GLU A 177 -0.21 -10.12 3.50
CA GLU A 177 0.99 -10.54 2.78
C GLU A 177 1.40 -9.45 1.78
N ILE A 178 2.70 -9.32 1.55
CA ILE A 178 3.27 -8.39 0.58
C ILE A 178 4.30 -9.07 -0.31
N ALA A 179 4.39 -8.61 -1.56
CA ALA A 179 5.52 -8.88 -2.42
C ALA A 179 6.21 -7.56 -2.78
N ILE A 180 7.52 -7.50 -2.57
CA ILE A 180 8.33 -6.35 -2.93
C ILE A 180 8.92 -6.62 -4.32
N MET A 181 8.65 -5.72 -5.27
CA MET A 181 9.18 -5.79 -6.63
C MET A 181 10.27 -4.75 -6.87
N ASP A 182 11.33 -5.17 -7.55
CA ASP A 182 12.31 -4.29 -8.18
C ASP A 182 12.77 -4.86 -9.52
N HIS A 183 12.97 -3.99 -10.50
CA HIS A 183 13.41 -4.38 -11.86
C HIS A 183 12.61 -5.55 -12.49
N GLY A 184 11.31 -5.60 -12.26
CA GLY A 184 10.42 -6.61 -12.84
C GLY A 184 10.43 -7.96 -12.13
N LYS A 185 11.09 -8.09 -10.99
CA LYS A 185 11.20 -9.32 -10.18
C LYS A 185 10.66 -9.11 -8.78
N ILE A 186 10.15 -10.17 -8.17
CA ILE A 186 9.87 -10.20 -6.74
C ILE A 186 11.18 -10.46 -6.01
N ILE A 187 11.57 -9.56 -5.10
CA ILE A 187 12.80 -9.63 -4.32
C ILE A 187 12.56 -10.02 -2.85
N ALA A 188 11.33 -9.89 -2.36
CA ALA A 188 10.89 -10.39 -1.06
C ALA A 188 9.39 -10.67 -1.11
N HIS A 189 8.93 -11.69 -0.34
CA HIS A 189 7.51 -12.07 -0.24
C HIS A 189 7.25 -12.69 1.13
N GLY A 190 6.20 -12.24 1.81
CA GLY A 190 5.79 -12.73 3.13
C GLY A 190 4.87 -11.74 3.83
N SER A 191 4.51 -12.00 5.08
CA SER A 191 3.83 -10.97 5.88
C SER A 191 4.80 -9.83 6.24
N PRO A 192 4.30 -8.60 6.41
CA PRO A 192 5.14 -7.47 6.81
C PRO A 192 6.01 -7.75 8.04
N ASP A 193 5.41 -8.34 9.07
CA ASP A 193 6.11 -8.64 10.33
C ASP A 193 7.15 -9.75 10.17
N GLU A 194 6.86 -10.83 9.42
CA GLU A 194 7.82 -11.89 9.12
C GLU A 194 9.03 -11.34 8.37
N LEU A 195 8.81 -10.56 7.32
CA LEU A 195 9.89 -9.96 6.55
C LEU A 195 10.79 -9.04 7.40
N LEU A 196 10.20 -8.24 8.28
CA LEU A 196 10.98 -7.40 9.19
C LEU A 196 11.76 -8.24 10.21
N PHE A 197 11.15 -9.27 10.76
CA PHE A 197 11.80 -10.15 11.75
C PHE A 197 12.94 -10.97 11.13
N GLU A 198 12.79 -11.46 9.91
CA GLU A 198 13.82 -12.24 9.20
C GLU A 198 15.06 -11.39 8.85
N HIS A 199 14.85 -10.12 8.49
CA HIS A 199 15.94 -9.25 8.04
C HIS A 199 16.57 -8.47 9.19
N PHE A 200 15.81 -8.11 10.24
CA PHE A 200 16.27 -7.23 11.27
C PHE A 200 16.15 -7.82 12.69
N GLN A 201 17.25 -7.80 13.40
CA GLN A 201 17.33 -8.11 14.84
C GLN A 201 17.81 -6.90 15.64
N ASP A 202 17.73 -5.71 15.06
CA ASP A 202 18.23 -4.46 15.61
C ASP A 202 17.15 -3.38 15.54
N VAL A 203 17.42 -2.27 16.21
CA VAL A 203 16.60 -1.07 16.19
C VAL A 203 17.43 0.13 15.76
N ILE A 204 16.76 1.22 15.40
CA ILE A 204 17.40 2.47 15.05
C ILE A 204 17.26 3.45 16.22
N ILE A 205 18.40 4.00 16.64
CA ILE A 205 18.47 5.18 17.51
C ILE A 205 18.74 6.37 16.61
N GLU A 206 17.86 7.35 16.63
CA GLU A 206 17.97 8.57 15.85
C GLU A 206 18.09 9.78 16.77
N LEU A 207 19.06 10.67 16.48
CA LEU A 207 19.24 11.91 17.22
C LEU A 207 19.69 13.03 16.29
N PRO A 208 19.41 14.31 16.64
CA PRO A 208 19.89 15.44 15.86
C PRO A 208 21.43 15.44 15.76
N ALA A 209 21.98 15.73 14.58
CA ALA A 209 23.43 15.70 14.38
C ALA A 209 24.20 16.67 15.30
N ARG A 210 23.56 17.77 15.71
CA ARG A 210 24.13 18.72 16.68
C ARG A 210 24.33 18.11 18.07
N ASP A 211 23.57 17.07 18.39
CA ASP A 211 23.58 16.38 19.68
C ASP A 211 24.47 15.12 19.66
N PHE A 212 25.01 14.76 18.46
CA PHE A 212 25.93 13.65 18.25
C PHE A 212 27.39 14.12 18.44
N PRO A 213 28.07 13.72 19.52
CA PRO A 213 29.40 14.20 19.85
C PRO A 213 30.48 13.64 18.93
N ALA A 214 31.50 14.45 18.63
CA ALA A 214 32.63 14.02 17.81
C ALA A 214 33.34 12.77 18.38
N ALA A 215 33.34 12.60 19.71
CA ALA A 215 33.89 11.41 20.37
C ALA A 215 33.13 10.12 20.08
N ALA A 216 31.86 10.20 19.63
CA ALA A 216 31.03 9.05 19.28
C ALA A 216 31.12 8.64 17.81
N GLN A 217 31.92 9.33 16.97
CA GLN A 217 32.05 9.06 15.53
C GLN A 217 32.56 7.64 15.19
N HIS A 218 33.15 6.93 16.14
CA HIS A 218 33.55 5.54 15.95
C HIS A 218 32.38 4.53 16.06
N LEU A 219 31.23 4.95 16.57
CA LEU A 219 30.03 4.11 16.57
C LEU A 219 29.49 3.97 15.14
N PRO A 220 28.99 2.79 14.77
CA PRO A 220 28.34 2.62 13.46
C PRO A 220 27.16 3.57 13.32
N HIS A 221 27.28 4.57 12.46
CA HIS A 221 26.25 5.57 12.26
C HIS A 221 26.11 5.97 10.79
N ARG A 222 24.91 6.44 10.45
CA ARG A 222 24.60 7.06 9.16
C ARG A 222 24.07 8.47 9.39
N ILE A 223 24.61 9.43 8.68
CA ILE A 223 24.09 10.81 8.69
C ILE A 223 23.01 10.92 7.63
N LEU A 224 21.81 11.29 8.06
CA LEU A 224 20.67 11.55 7.20
C LEU A 224 20.50 13.06 7.04
N ASP A 225 20.20 13.45 5.81
CA ASP A 225 19.82 14.80 5.36
C ASP A 225 20.78 15.95 5.68
N LYS A 226 20.91 16.86 4.70
CA LYS A 226 21.79 18.05 4.79
C LYS A 226 21.13 19.26 5.46
N VAL A 227 19.81 19.27 5.60
CA VAL A 227 19.05 20.43 6.11
C VAL A 227 18.64 20.26 7.58
N ASN A 228 18.15 19.07 7.98
CA ASN A 228 17.84 18.73 9.37
C ASN A 228 18.69 17.54 9.81
N SER A 229 20.03 17.68 9.67
CA SER A 229 20.96 16.58 9.87
C SER A 229 20.61 15.76 11.12
N SER A 230 20.14 14.53 10.92
CA SER A 230 20.01 13.53 11.97
C SER A 230 21.05 12.42 11.79
N VAL A 231 21.42 11.81 12.88
CA VAL A 231 22.32 10.65 12.92
C VAL A 231 21.51 9.44 13.33
N GLN A 232 21.59 8.39 12.53
CA GLN A 232 21.01 7.09 12.84
C GLN A 232 22.10 6.11 13.26
N ILE A 233 21.88 5.45 14.39
CA ILE A 233 22.73 4.40 14.92
C ILE A 233 21.91 3.13 14.95
N THR A 234 22.42 2.08 14.33
CA THR A 234 21.82 0.75 14.35
C THR A 234 22.38 -0.03 15.53
N THR A 235 21.53 -0.61 16.38
CA THR A 235 21.96 -1.36 17.55
C THR A 235 21.03 -2.51 17.91
N LYS A 236 21.64 -3.59 18.45
CA LYS A 236 20.92 -4.69 19.10
C LYS A 236 20.77 -4.49 20.61
N ASP A 237 21.58 -3.60 21.20
CA ASP A 237 21.53 -3.27 22.61
C ASP A 237 21.37 -1.75 22.82
N VAL A 238 20.13 -1.37 23.00
CA VAL A 238 19.72 0.04 23.20
C VAL A 238 20.40 0.60 24.47
N ASN A 239 20.39 -0.17 25.56
CA ASN A 239 20.91 0.30 26.85
C ASN A 239 22.42 0.58 26.80
N ALA A 240 23.18 -0.34 26.21
CA ALA A 240 24.60 -0.16 26.03
C ALA A 240 24.93 1.04 25.16
N THR A 241 24.20 1.20 24.03
CA THR A 241 24.42 2.31 23.10
C THR A 241 24.04 3.66 23.71
N LEU A 242 22.92 3.74 24.44
CA LEU A 242 22.54 4.96 25.15
C LEU A 242 23.57 5.33 26.23
N SER A 243 24.05 4.34 26.97
CA SER A 243 25.10 4.55 28.00
C SER A 243 26.38 5.11 27.39
N GLN A 244 26.82 4.58 26.25
CA GLN A 244 27.99 5.08 25.52
C GLN A 244 27.77 6.52 25.02
N LEU A 245 26.61 6.82 24.43
CA LEU A 245 26.28 8.17 23.97
C LEU A 245 26.33 9.18 25.12
N MET A 246 25.78 8.83 26.28
CA MET A 246 25.83 9.67 27.48
C MET A 246 27.26 9.88 27.96
N GLN A 247 28.10 8.84 27.99
CA GLN A 247 29.50 8.94 28.36
C GLN A 247 30.31 9.88 27.45
N TYR A 248 29.97 9.92 26.16
CA TYR A 248 30.56 10.83 25.18
C TYR A 248 29.94 12.23 25.18
N GLY A 249 28.99 12.49 26.09
CA GLY A 249 28.36 13.83 26.24
C GLY A 249 27.27 14.13 25.26
N ALA A 250 26.65 13.12 24.65
CA ALA A 250 25.48 13.32 23.77
C ALA A 250 24.29 13.85 24.57
N SER A 251 23.55 14.81 23.97
CA SER A 251 22.25 15.22 24.47
C SER A 251 21.18 14.23 23.99
N LEU A 252 20.43 13.67 24.92
CA LEU A 252 19.32 12.76 24.59
C LEU A 252 17.98 13.48 24.40
N ALA A 253 17.93 14.81 24.44
CA ALA A 253 16.69 15.58 24.44
C ALA A 253 15.86 15.41 23.14
N GLY A 254 16.52 15.15 22.03
CA GLY A 254 15.87 14.91 20.73
C GLY A 254 16.00 13.46 20.25
N LEU A 255 16.44 12.54 21.14
CA LEU A 255 16.67 11.15 20.76
C LEU A 255 15.35 10.40 20.62
N GLN A 256 15.29 9.57 19.58
CA GLN A 256 14.19 8.64 19.32
C GLN A 256 14.75 7.23 19.14
N VAL A 257 14.05 6.24 19.66
CA VAL A 257 14.31 4.83 19.38
C VAL A 257 13.13 4.28 18.63
N ARG A 258 13.38 3.74 17.43
CA ARG A 258 12.32 3.16 16.62
C ARG A 258 12.70 1.78 16.10
N PRO A 259 11.70 0.90 15.90
CA PRO A 259 11.92 -0.36 15.19
C PRO A 259 12.28 -0.09 13.71
N ARG A 260 12.74 -1.12 13.03
CA ARG A 260 12.88 -1.14 11.58
C ARG A 260 11.51 -1.11 10.92
N THR A 261 11.47 -0.52 9.75
CA THR A 261 10.24 -0.37 8.93
C THR A 261 10.40 -1.07 7.58
N LEU A 262 9.30 -1.22 6.84
CA LEU A 262 9.37 -1.71 5.47
C LEU A 262 10.18 -0.77 4.54
N GLU A 263 10.26 0.52 4.85
CA GLU A 263 11.18 1.44 4.14
C GLU A 263 12.65 1.06 4.36
N ASP A 264 13.02 0.75 5.62
CA ASP A 264 14.37 0.29 5.93
C ASP A 264 14.68 -1.03 5.20
N LEU A 265 13.71 -1.96 5.13
CA LEU A 265 13.83 -3.21 4.41
C LEU A 265 14.02 -2.98 2.90
N PHE A 266 13.20 -2.12 2.33
CA PHE A 266 13.30 -1.79 0.92
C PHE A 266 14.67 -1.19 0.56
N LEU A 267 15.17 -0.28 1.38
CA LEU A 267 16.51 0.31 1.26
C LEU A 267 17.62 -0.74 1.33
N GLU A 268 17.50 -1.70 2.24
CA GLU A 268 18.48 -2.76 2.39
C GLU A 268 18.51 -3.68 1.18
N LEU A 269 17.34 -4.09 0.66
CA LEU A 269 17.22 -5.01 -0.46
C LEU A 269 17.62 -4.38 -1.80
N THR A 270 17.35 -3.09 -2.00
CA THR A 270 17.56 -2.42 -3.29
C THR A 270 18.78 -1.50 -3.33
N GLY A 271 19.31 -1.11 -2.18
CA GLY A 271 20.36 -0.10 -2.05
C GLY A 271 19.92 1.31 -2.52
N LYS A 272 18.63 1.55 -2.70
CA LYS A 272 18.07 2.82 -3.21
C LYS A 272 16.93 3.30 -2.34
N GLU A 273 16.92 4.61 -2.06
CA GLU A 273 15.75 5.24 -1.43
C GLU A 273 14.54 5.19 -2.38
N LEU A 274 13.36 4.99 -1.80
CA LEU A 274 12.10 5.14 -2.54
C LEU A 274 12.05 6.57 -3.10
N ARG A 275 12.08 6.68 -4.40
CA ARG A 275 11.86 7.97 -5.05
C ARG A 275 10.35 8.23 -5.02
N ALA A 276 9.98 9.28 -4.28
CA ALA A 276 8.61 9.79 -4.25
C ALA A 276 8.15 10.28 -5.62
#